data_a2971a4f0fb3fd2faf0a2656a3bcd73a
#
_entry.id   a2971a4f0fb3fd2faf0a2656a3bcd73a
#
_cell.length_a   1.000
_cell.length_b   1.000
_cell.length_c   1.000
_cell.angle_alpha   90.00
_cell.angle_beta   90.00
_cell.angle_gamma   90.00
#
_symmetry.space_group_name_H-M   'P 1'
#
loop_
_entity.id
_entity.type
_entity.pdbx_description
1 polymer ?
#
loop_
_entity_poly.entity_id
_entity_poly.type
_entity_poly.pdbx_seq_one_letter_code
_entity_poly.pdbx_strand_id
1 'polypeptide(L)'
;MAHLSDVVVMEVSNTVFKHRHATRNTLARNRMLARLTEAAELGVLLVTHDNAELMWLRRHVGTDDIAEPEPYLFCLQHDWDALTPTERALRTIKGLAEFHPDWAFWGYDAALLWGLEVPNDLLGPRFLVKTGCSVTLSSGCRLLRPQMAGALERVDGVRVTPFWRTVEDCLLRAPFSYGL
;
A
#
# COMPACT_ATOMS: atom_id res chain seq x y z
N MET A 1 -36.21 -38.53 -33.17
CA MET A 1 -34.81 -38.89 -32.95
C MET A 1 -33.86 -37.67 -32.99
N ALA A 2 -34.30 -36.48 -32.54
CA ALA A 2 -33.50 -35.23 -32.61
C ALA A 2 -33.05 -34.73 -31.22
N HIS A 3 -33.34 -35.43 -30.14
CA HIS A 3 -33.14 -34.92 -28.77
C HIS A 3 -31.80 -35.28 -28.09
N LEU A 4 -31.07 -36.28 -28.59
CA LEU A 4 -29.81 -36.72 -27.96
C LEU A 4 -28.57 -35.94 -28.43
N SER A 5 -28.57 -35.45 -29.64
CA SER A 5 -27.44 -34.68 -30.18
C SER A 5 -27.29 -33.28 -29.53
N ASP A 6 -28.41 -32.61 -29.22
CA ASP A 6 -28.38 -31.26 -28.65
C ASP A 6 -27.95 -31.27 -27.18
N VAL A 7 -28.29 -32.28 -26.41
CA VAL A 7 -27.87 -32.42 -24.99
C VAL A 7 -26.36 -32.65 -24.90
N VAL A 8 -25.80 -33.50 -25.76
CA VAL A 8 -24.35 -33.81 -25.77
C VAL A 8 -23.53 -32.60 -26.19
N VAL A 9 -24.01 -31.83 -27.17
CA VAL A 9 -23.31 -30.60 -27.61
C VAL A 9 -23.34 -29.54 -26.54
N MET A 10 -24.43 -29.36 -25.80
CA MET A 10 -24.53 -28.44 -24.68
C MET A 10 -23.61 -28.83 -23.51
N GLU A 11 -23.50 -30.11 -23.18
CA GLU A 11 -22.63 -30.57 -22.09
C GLU A 11 -21.14 -30.42 -22.40
N VAL A 12 -20.72 -30.74 -23.63
CA VAL A 12 -19.34 -30.56 -24.08
C VAL A 12 -18.99 -29.05 -24.14
N SER A 13 -19.88 -28.19 -24.63
CA SER A 13 -19.71 -26.75 -24.63
C SER A 13 -19.55 -26.18 -23.23
N ASN A 14 -20.36 -26.65 -22.28
CA ASN A 14 -20.31 -26.20 -20.89
C ASN A 14 -19.01 -26.64 -20.16
N THR A 15 -18.52 -27.83 -20.47
CA THR A 15 -17.27 -28.38 -19.92
C THR A 15 -16.05 -27.66 -20.48
N VAL A 16 -16.01 -27.37 -21.77
CA VAL A 16 -14.93 -26.60 -22.41
C VAL A 16 -14.93 -25.14 -21.90
N PHE A 17 -16.11 -24.55 -21.70
CA PHE A 17 -16.23 -23.19 -21.17
C PHE A 17 -15.73 -23.13 -19.71
N LYS A 18 -16.10 -24.06 -18.85
CA LYS A 18 -15.60 -24.18 -17.48
C LYS A 18 -14.09 -24.39 -17.41
N HIS A 19 -13.51 -25.22 -18.27
CA HIS A 19 -12.06 -25.42 -18.34
C HIS A 19 -11.30 -24.17 -18.79
N ARG A 20 -11.78 -23.44 -19.78
CA ARG A 20 -11.18 -22.17 -20.24
C ARG A 20 -11.22 -21.10 -19.15
N HIS A 21 -12.32 -20.99 -18.41
CA HIS A 21 -12.43 -20.04 -17.29
C HIS A 21 -11.51 -20.43 -16.12
N ALA A 22 -11.42 -21.71 -15.75
CA ALA A 22 -10.50 -22.18 -14.71
C ALA A 22 -9.04 -21.87 -15.06
N THR A 23 -8.61 -22.12 -16.30
CA THR A 23 -7.24 -21.82 -16.76
C THR A 23 -6.96 -20.33 -16.75
N ARG A 24 -7.91 -19.50 -17.15
CA ARG A 24 -7.77 -18.02 -17.17
C ARG A 24 -7.65 -17.44 -15.75
N ASN A 25 -8.44 -17.95 -14.80
CA ASN A 25 -8.37 -17.55 -13.40
C ASN A 25 -7.04 -17.98 -12.75
N THR A 26 -6.55 -19.17 -13.06
CA THR A 26 -5.25 -19.66 -12.57
C THR A 26 -4.10 -18.81 -13.09
N LEU A 27 -4.10 -18.41 -14.38
CA LEU A 27 -3.09 -17.54 -14.96
C LEU A 27 -3.11 -16.13 -14.34
N ALA A 28 -4.30 -15.55 -14.12
CA ALA A 28 -4.44 -14.26 -13.47
C ALA A 28 -3.93 -14.31 -12.03
N ARG A 29 -4.27 -15.35 -11.29
CA ARG A 29 -3.79 -15.59 -9.93
C ARG A 29 -2.26 -15.70 -9.88
N ASN A 30 -1.68 -16.54 -10.71
CA ASN A 30 -0.22 -16.73 -10.74
C ASN A 30 0.52 -15.44 -11.11
N ARG A 31 -0.02 -14.65 -12.05
CA ARG A 31 0.54 -13.34 -12.40
C ARG A 31 0.52 -12.37 -11.22
N MET A 32 -0.60 -12.30 -10.48
CA MET A 32 -0.70 -11.37 -9.35
C MET A 32 0.19 -11.79 -8.19
N LEU A 33 0.25 -13.08 -7.87
CA LEU A 33 1.15 -13.60 -6.84
C LEU A 33 2.62 -13.34 -7.21
N ALA A 34 3.02 -13.54 -8.46
CA ALA A 34 4.39 -13.24 -8.92
C ALA A 34 4.73 -11.75 -8.72
N ARG A 35 3.81 -10.82 -9.02
CA ARG A 35 4.01 -9.39 -8.79
C ARG A 35 4.10 -9.03 -7.30
N LEU A 36 3.31 -9.68 -6.45
CA LEU A 36 3.39 -9.49 -5.00
C LEU A 36 4.72 -10.01 -4.44
N THR A 37 5.19 -11.16 -4.93
CA THR A 37 6.51 -11.71 -4.56
C THR A 37 7.64 -10.78 -5.01
N GLU A 38 7.61 -10.29 -6.25
CA GLU A 38 8.59 -9.32 -6.75
C GLU A 38 8.62 -8.04 -5.92
N ALA A 39 7.44 -7.49 -5.56
CA ALA A 39 7.36 -6.33 -4.69
C ALA A 39 7.93 -6.60 -3.29
N ALA A 40 7.69 -7.79 -2.73
CA ALA A 40 8.25 -8.22 -1.45
C ALA A 40 9.79 -8.32 -1.49
N GLU A 41 10.36 -8.91 -2.55
CA GLU A 41 11.80 -9.00 -2.79
C GLU A 41 12.46 -7.62 -2.91
N LEU A 42 11.76 -6.65 -3.53
CA LEU A 42 12.20 -5.26 -3.63
C LEU A 42 11.99 -4.45 -2.33
N GLY A 43 11.34 -5.03 -1.33
CA GLY A 43 11.04 -4.36 -0.06
C GLY A 43 10.00 -3.24 -0.18
N VAL A 44 9.08 -3.32 -1.15
CA VAL A 44 8.01 -2.34 -1.40
C VAL A 44 6.63 -2.98 -1.31
N LEU A 45 5.57 -2.17 -1.29
CA LEU A 45 4.20 -2.63 -1.45
C LEU A 45 3.81 -2.57 -2.93
N LEU A 46 3.00 -3.52 -3.38
CA LEU A 46 2.45 -3.48 -4.74
C LEU A 46 1.40 -2.37 -4.82
N VAL A 47 1.63 -1.43 -5.72
CA VAL A 47 0.69 -0.36 -6.08
C VAL A 47 0.10 -0.68 -7.44
N THR A 48 -1.20 -0.48 -7.62
CA THR A 48 -1.85 -0.63 -8.93
C THR A 48 -2.87 0.46 -9.19
N HIS A 49 -2.85 0.99 -10.41
CA HIS A 49 -3.84 1.94 -10.95
C HIS A 49 -4.82 1.24 -11.90
N ASP A 50 -4.58 -0.04 -12.22
CA ASP A 50 -5.46 -0.82 -13.08
C ASP A 50 -6.67 -1.31 -12.28
N ASN A 51 -7.87 -0.91 -12.70
CA ASN A 51 -9.11 -1.26 -12.01
C ASN A 51 -9.39 -2.78 -11.99
N ALA A 52 -9.00 -3.52 -13.03
CA ALA A 52 -9.24 -4.96 -13.09
C ALA A 52 -8.31 -5.68 -12.09
N GLU A 53 -7.03 -5.28 -12.01
CA GLU A 53 -6.08 -5.80 -11.03
C GLU A 53 -6.52 -5.44 -9.60
N LEU A 54 -6.92 -4.18 -9.36
CA LEU A 54 -7.41 -3.72 -8.07
C LEU A 54 -8.61 -4.55 -7.59
N MET A 55 -9.60 -4.74 -8.46
CA MET A 55 -10.78 -5.55 -8.15
C MET A 55 -10.45 -7.02 -7.91
N TRP A 56 -9.45 -7.55 -8.64
CA TRP A 56 -8.97 -8.90 -8.41
C TRP A 56 -8.28 -9.01 -7.04
N LEU A 57 -7.32 -8.14 -6.73
CA LEU A 57 -6.60 -8.12 -5.46
C LEU A 57 -7.56 -8.01 -4.28
N ARG A 58 -8.47 -7.04 -4.29
CA ARG A 58 -9.46 -6.83 -3.20
C ARG A 58 -10.38 -8.02 -2.97
N ARG A 59 -10.73 -8.74 -4.03
CA ARG A 59 -11.55 -9.97 -3.91
C ARG A 59 -10.80 -11.10 -3.22
N HIS A 60 -9.47 -11.08 -3.26
CA HIS A 60 -8.61 -12.14 -2.72
C HIS A 60 -7.89 -11.74 -1.43
N VAL A 61 -8.11 -10.52 -0.91
CA VAL A 61 -7.64 -10.12 0.42
C VAL A 61 -8.20 -11.07 1.47
N GLY A 62 -7.31 -11.58 2.34
CA GLY A 62 -7.65 -12.52 3.41
C GLY A 62 -7.91 -13.96 2.97
N THR A 63 -7.88 -14.28 1.68
CA THR A 63 -8.12 -15.64 1.17
C THR A 63 -6.90 -16.27 0.51
N ASP A 64 -6.09 -15.51 -0.21
CA ASP A 64 -4.92 -15.95 -0.97
C ASP A 64 -3.59 -15.42 -0.39
N ASP A 65 -3.50 -15.29 0.94
CA ASP A 65 -2.34 -14.71 1.62
C ASP A 65 -2.04 -13.28 1.15
N ILE A 66 -3.09 -12.51 0.83
CA ILE A 66 -2.99 -11.13 0.36
C ILE A 66 -3.54 -10.18 1.44
N ALA A 67 -2.77 -9.13 1.76
CA ALA A 67 -3.16 -8.04 2.63
C ALA A 67 -3.29 -6.72 1.85
N GLU A 68 -4.20 -5.84 2.28
CA GLU A 68 -4.32 -4.44 1.87
C GLU A 68 -4.12 -3.56 3.13
N PRO A 69 -2.86 -3.30 3.57
CA PRO A 69 -2.59 -2.55 4.79
C PRO A 69 -3.08 -1.11 4.74
N GLU A 70 -3.06 -0.49 3.57
CA GLU A 70 -3.69 0.80 3.28
C GLU A 70 -4.41 0.72 1.94
N PRO A 71 -5.43 1.54 1.69
CA PRO A 71 -6.14 1.52 0.42
C PRO A 71 -5.20 1.60 -0.78
N TYR A 72 -5.35 0.68 -1.75
CA TYR A 72 -4.55 0.54 -2.96
C TYR A 72 -3.12 0.02 -2.79
N LEU A 73 -2.70 -0.32 -1.57
CA LEU A 73 -1.39 -0.90 -1.28
C LEU A 73 -1.56 -2.38 -0.90
N PHE A 74 -0.88 -3.26 -1.61
CA PHE A 74 -1.02 -4.71 -1.43
C PHE A 74 0.32 -5.37 -1.15
N CYS A 75 0.30 -6.46 -0.38
CA CYS A 75 1.45 -7.32 -0.11
C CYS A 75 0.98 -8.75 0.20
N LEU A 76 1.93 -9.66 0.35
CA LEU A 76 1.65 -10.95 0.95
C LEU A 76 1.48 -10.79 2.46
N GLN A 77 0.47 -11.44 3.03
CA GLN A 77 0.13 -11.31 4.46
C GLN A 77 1.28 -11.75 5.35
N HIS A 78 1.90 -12.91 5.02
CA HIS A 78 3.02 -13.43 5.81
C HIS A 78 4.24 -12.49 5.78
N ASP A 79 4.54 -11.85 4.64
CA ASP A 79 5.63 -10.87 4.54
C ASP A 79 5.31 -9.63 5.39
N TRP A 80 4.06 -9.17 5.34
CA TRP A 80 3.61 -8.05 6.16
C TRP A 80 3.74 -8.33 7.65
N ASP A 81 3.35 -9.53 8.09
CA ASP A 81 3.38 -9.93 9.48
C ASP A 81 4.81 -10.07 10.02
N ALA A 82 5.76 -10.42 9.16
CA ALA A 82 7.18 -10.53 9.50
C ALA A 82 7.87 -9.16 9.69
N LEU A 83 7.29 -8.05 9.18
CA LEU A 83 7.90 -6.72 9.28
C LEU A 83 7.77 -6.13 10.68
N THR A 84 8.80 -5.42 11.09
CA THR A 84 8.77 -4.53 12.26
C THR A 84 7.81 -3.35 12.04
N PRO A 85 7.32 -2.69 13.10
CA PRO A 85 6.48 -1.49 12.97
C PRO A 85 7.12 -0.38 12.11
N THR A 86 8.43 -0.18 12.24
CA THR A 86 9.21 0.79 11.47
C THR A 86 9.23 0.44 9.97
N GLU A 87 9.49 -0.83 9.63
CA GLU A 87 9.49 -1.30 8.25
C GLU A 87 8.10 -1.20 7.62
N ARG A 88 7.04 -1.56 8.35
CA ARG A 88 5.65 -1.37 7.90
C ARG A 88 5.37 0.09 7.59
N ALA A 89 5.78 1.00 8.49
CA ALA A 89 5.60 2.44 8.31
C ALA A 89 6.34 2.93 7.04
N LEU A 90 7.61 2.58 6.87
CA LEU A 90 8.42 2.98 5.72
C LEU A 90 7.85 2.45 4.40
N ARG A 91 7.48 1.16 4.33
CA ARG A 91 6.86 0.58 3.13
C ARG A 91 5.53 1.26 2.80
N THR A 92 4.70 1.54 3.82
CA THR A 92 3.44 2.28 3.64
C THR A 92 3.67 3.68 3.10
N ILE A 93 4.61 4.45 3.67
CA ILE A 93 4.93 5.81 3.22
C ILE A 93 5.39 5.80 1.76
N LYS A 94 6.31 4.90 1.39
CA LYS A 94 6.81 4.76 0.02
C LYS A 94 5.71 4.37 -0.96
N GLY A 95 4.85 3.42 -0.60
CA GLY A 95 3.70 3.03 -1.43
C GLY A 95 2.67 4.15 -1.61
N LEU A 96 2.36 4.89 -0.54
CA LEU A 96 1.48 6.06 -0.63
C LEU A 96 2.08 7.17 -1.49
N ALA A 97 3.39 7.40 -1.42
CA ALA A 97 4.08 8.37 -2.26
C ALA A 97 4.09 7.98 -3.74
N GLU A 98 4.17 6.69 -4.05
CA GLU A 98 4.04 6.15 -5.41
C GLU A 98 2.61 6.32 -5.94
N PHE A 99 1.61 5.97 -5.12
CA PHE A 99 0.20 6.09 -5.51
C PHE A 99 -0.25 7.55 -5.62
N HIS A 100 0.29 8.43 -4.78
CA HIS A 100 -0.01 9.85 -4.71
C HIS A 100 1.27 10.70 -4.85
N PRO A 101 1.81 10.90 -6.06
CA PRO A 101 3.08 11.60 -6.27
C PRO A 101 3.10 13.06 -5.77
N ASP A 102 1.91 13.67 -5.60
CA ASP A 102 1.77 15.02 -5.08
C ASP A 102 1.82 15.11 -3.55
N TRP A 103 1.71 13.98 -2.87
CA TRP A 103 1.74 13.97 -1.42
C TRP A 103 3.15 14.26 -0.91
N ALA A 104 3.20 14.92 0.23
CA ALA A 104 4.43 15.15 0.98
C ALA A 104 4.22 14.78 2.44
N PHE A 105 5.24 14.22 3.05
CA PHE A 105 5.21 13.73 4.42
C PHE A 105 5.94 14.70 5.35
N TRP A 106 5.51 14.73 6.63
CA TRP A 106 6.10 15.55 7.68
C TRP A 106 6.13 14.82 9.02
N GLY A 107 6.67 15.44 10.07
CA GLY A 107 6.69 14.86 11.42
C GLY A 107 7.37 13.50 11.45
N TYR A 108 6.77 12.53 12.11
CA TYR A 108 7.38 11.21 12.30
C TYR A 108 7.56 10.41 10.99
N ASP A 109 6.69 10.59 10.00
CA ASP A 109 6.86 9.94 8.71
C ASP A 109 8.09 10.50 7.95
N ALA A 110 8.29 11.81 7.99
CA ALA A 110 9.49 12.43 7.42
C ALA A 110 10.75 12.05 8.22
N ALA A 111 10.65 11.95 9.55
CA ALA A 111 11.75 11.51 10.41
C ALA A 111 12.26 10.12 10.04
N LEU A 112 11.34 9.17 9.82
CA LEU A 112 11.71 7.82 9.36
C LEU A 112 12.43 7.85 8.02
N LEU A 113 11.96 8.65 7.06
CA LEU A 113 12.61 8.78 5.74
C LEU A 113 13.99 9.41 5.86
N TRP A 114 14.18 10.36 6.77
CA TRP A 114 15.50 10.95 7.10
C TRP A 114 16.43 10.00 7.86
N GLY A 115 15.97 8.77 8.19
CA GLY A 115 16.73 7.78 8.94
C GLY A 115 16.81 8.05 10.44
N LEU A 116 15.92 8.88 10.98
CA LEU A 116 15.81 9.11 12.41
C LEU A 116 15.03 7.96 13.08
N GLU A 117 15.45 7.58 14.28
CA GLU A 117 14.70 6.63 15.09
C GLU A 117 13.40 7.26 15.61
N VAL A 118 12.29 6.56 15.40
CA VAL A 118 10.97 6.96 15.90
C VAL A 118 10.42 5.82 16.78
N PRO A 119 10.06 6.11 18.04
CA PRO A 119 9.42 5.11 18.92
C PRO A 119 8.17 4.49 18.28
N ASN A 120 8.00 3.18 18.47
CA ASN A 120 6.92 2.41 17.82
C ASN A 120 5.51 2.90 18.16
N ASP A 121 5.31 3.40 19.37
CA ASP A 121 4.03 3.95 19.84
C ASP A 121 3.67 5.31 19.19
N LEU A 122 4.64 5.95 18.53
CA LEU A 122 4.43 7.17 17.74
C LEU A 122 4.16 6.88 16.24
N LEU A 123 4.32 5.63 15.80
CA LEU A 123 4.11 5.17 14.42
C LEU A 123 2.63 4.88 14.10
N GLY A 124 1.70 5.68 14.58
CA GLY A 124 0.27 5.52 14.34
C GLY A 124 -0.19 6.14 13.02
N PRO A 125 -0.88 7.27 13.07
CA PRO A 125 -1.46 7.92 11.88
C PRO A 125 -0.37 8.48 10.97
N ARG A 126 -0.68 8.54 9.65
CA ARG A 126 0.20 9.15 8.65
C ARG A 126 0.26 10.68 8.79
N PHE A 127 1.43 11.25 8.58
CA PHE A 127 1.68 12.67 8.69
C PHE A 127 1.86 13.30 7.30
N LEU A 128 0.78 13.90 6.78
CA LEU A 128 0.71 14.42 5.41
C LEU A 128 0.64 15.93 5.38
N VAL A 129 1.36 16.56 4.44
CA VAL A 129 1.12 17.95 4.07
C VAL A 129 -0.20 18.02 3.29
N LYS A 130 -1.10 18.92 3.67
CA LYS A 130 -2.40 19.05 3.01
C LYS A 130 -2.23 19.48 1.56
N THR A 131 -2.65 18.64 0.64
CA THR A 131 -2.55 18.84 -0.82
C THR A 131 -3.87 19.30 -1.48
N GLY A 132 -4.87 19.68 -0.68
CA GLY A 132 -6.19 20.08 -1.19
C GLY A 132 -7.21 18.95 -1.36
N CYS A 133 -6.80 17.70 -1.23
CA CYS A 133 -7.67 16.52 -1.32
C CYS A 133 -8.15 16.04 0.05
N SER A 134 -9.33 15.43 0.10
CA SER A 134 -9.74 14.61 1.25
C SER A 134 -8.92 13.33 1.27
N VAL A 135 -8.34 13.01 2.42
CA VAL A 135 -7.52 11.80 2.61
C VAL A 135 -8.18 10.94 3.67
N THR A 136 -8.47 9.69 3.32
CA THR A 136 -8.95 8.66 4.25
C THR A 136 -7.99 7.49 4.18
N LEU A 137 -7.29 7.23 5.27
CA LEU A 137 -6.36 6.12 5.43
C LEU A 137 -6.80 5.21 6.56
N SER A 138 -6.49 3.92 6.49
CA SER A 138 -6.79 2.93 7.51
C SER A 138 -6.14 3.28 8.86
N SER A 139 -4.90 3.77 8.81
CA SER A 139 -4.14 4.24 9.98
C SER A 139 -4.55 5.62 10.48
N GLY A 140 -5.45 6.31 9.76
CA GLY A 140 -5.75 7.72 9.98
C GLY A 140 -4.64 8.64 9.47
N CYS A 141 -4.86 9.97 9.50
CA CYS A 141 -3.85 10.92 9.07
C CYS A 141 -3.87 12.22 9.91
N ARG A 142 -2.72 12.87 9.98
CA ARG A 142 -2.54 14.24 10.51
C ARG A 142 -2.09 15.15 9.40
N LEU A 143 -2.83 16.24 9.19
CA LEU A 143 -2.55 17.17 8.09
C LEU A 143 -1.79 18.40 8.59
N LEU A 144 -0.76 18.80 7.86
CA LEU A 144 -0.03 20.04 8.04
C LEU A 144 -0.45 21.03 6.94
N ARG A 145 -0.69 22.29 7.32
CA ARG A 145 -0.98 23.35 6.34
C ARG A 145 0.24 23.58 5.45
N PRO A 146 0.09 23.65 4.11
CA PRO A 146 1.23 23.82 3.18
C PRO A 146 2.13 25.00 3.52
N GLN A 147 1.57 26.13 3.98
CA GLN A 147 2.31 27.34 4.36
C GLN A 147 3.28 27.11 5.52
N MET A 148 3.04 26.08 6.33
CA MET A 148 3.91 25.72 7.46
C MET A 148 4.97 24.69 7.07
N ALA A 149 4.86 24.08 5.89
CA ALA A 149 5.80 23.05 5.44
C ALA A 149 7.13 23.64 4.95
N GLY A 150 7.16 24.89 4.52
CA GLY A 150 8.33 25.50 3.87
C GLY A 150 8.64 24.88 2.51
N ALA A 151 9.88 24.98 2.05
CA ALA A 151 10.36 24.27 0.87
C ALA A 151 10.41 22.76 1.16
N LEU A 152 9.84 21.95 0.27
CA LEU A 152 9.86 20.48 0.40
C LEU A 152 11.14 19.91 -0.24
N GLU A 153 11.66 18.85 0.35
CA GLU A 153 12.81 18.10 -0.16
C GLU A 153 12.39 16.71 -0.64
N ARG A 154 13.33 15.92 -1.17
CA ARG A 154 13.10 14.54 -1.56
C ARG A 154 14.11 13.62 -0.88
N VAL A 155 13.59 12.57 -0.24
CA VAL A 155 14.38 11.48 0.32
C VAL A 155 13.87 10.17 -0.29
N ASP A 156 14.73 9.39 -0.88
CA ASP A 156 14.37 8.16 -1.61
C ASP A 156 13.21 8.37 -2.62
N GLY A 157 13.18 9.54 -3.29
CA GLY A 157 12.12 9.89 -4.23
C GLY A 157 10.83 10.43 -3.60
N VAL A 158 10.64 10.29 -2.30
CA VAL A 158 9.47 10.75 -1.54
C VAL A 158 9.61 12.21 -1.15
N ARG A 159 8.54 13.00 -1.29
CA ARG A 159 8.51 14.42 -0.88
C ARG A 159 8.34 14.52 0.63
N VAL A 160 9.20 15.27 1.29
CA VAL A 160 9.23 15.44 2.75
C VAL A 160 9.48 16.88 3.16
N THR A 161 9.17 17.21 4.41
CA THR A 161 9.65 18.46 5.01
C THR A 161 11.16 18.42 5.18
N PRO A 162 11.87 19.59 5.11
CA PRO A 162 13.31 19.68 5.31
C PRO A 162 13.74 19.06 6.63
N PHE A 163 14.97 18.56 6.67
CA PHE A 163 15.51 17.85 7.85
C PHE A 163 15.29 18.61 9.16
N TRP A 164 15.74 19.89 9.22
CA TRP A 164 15.62 20.68 10.44
C TRP A 164 14.17 20.96 10.86
N ARG A 165 13.29 21.18 9.87
CA ARG A 165 11.87 21.33 10.13
C ARG A 165 11.26 20.04 10.66
N THR A 166 11.69 18.91 10.15
CA THR A 166 11.25 17.58 10.64
C THR A 166 11.66 17.36 12.09
N VAL A 167 12.91 17.70 12.43
CA VAL A 167 13.39 17.62 13.84
C VAL A 167 12.57 18.51 14.76
N GLU A 168 12.33 19.77 14.37
CA GLU A 168 11.48 20.70 15.12
C GLU A 168 10.07 20.16 15.34
N ASP A 169 9.43 19.67 14.28
CA ASP A 169 8.09 19.09 14.35
C ASP A 169 8.04 17.86 15.28
N CYS A 170 9.06 17.03 15.29
CA CYS A 170 9.17 15.88 16.18
C CYS A 170 9.33 16.31 17.64
N LEU A 171 10.22 17.24 17.93
CA LEU A 171 10.45 17.76 19.29
C LEU A 171 9.20 18.42 19.88
N LEU A 172 8.47 19.20 19.07
CA LEU A 172 7.23 19.86 19.51
C LEU A 172 6.06 18.86 19.78
N ARG A 173 6.16 17.65 19.26
CA ARG A 173 5.09 16.64 19.35
C ARG A 173 5.44 15.45 20.21
N ALA A 174 6.71 15.23 20.48
CA ALA A 174 7.15 14.14 21.32
C ALA A 174 6.54 14.29 22.73
N PRO A 175 6.00 13.22 23.31
CA PRO A 175 5.71 13.21 24.74
C PRO A 175 6.96 13.60 25.52
N PHE A 176 6.77 14.28 26.66
CA PHE A 176 7.88 14.77 27.49
C PHE A 176 8.92 13.66 27.85
N SER A 177 8.44 12.42 27.96
CA SER A 177 9.29 11.24 28.22
C SER A 177 10.31 10.93 27.11
N TYR A 178 10.14 11.46 25.90
CA TYR A 178 11.04 11.28 24.75
C TYR A 178 11.85 12.55 24.42
N GLY A 179 11.54 13.66 25.05
CA GLY A 179 12.16 14.98 24.77
C GLY A 179 13.30 15.34 25.72
N LEU A 180 13.80 14.40 26.52
CA LEU A 180 14.95 14.59 27.41
C LEU A 180 16.17 13.84 26.83
#